data_cf3af42805bc21df42f508d86a4d8101
#
_entry.id   cf3af42805bc21df42f508d86a4d8101
#
_cell.length_a   1.000
_cell.length_b   1.000
_cell.length_c   1.000
_cell.angle_alpha   90.00
_cell.angle_beta   90.00
_cell.angle_gamma   90.00
#
_symmetry.space_group_name_H-M   'P 1'
#
loop_
_entity.id
_entity.type
_entity.pdbx_description
1 polymer ?
#
loop_
_entity_poly.entity_id
_entity_poly.type
_entity_poly.pdbx_seq_one_letter_code
_entity_poly.pdbx_strand_id
1 'polypeptide(L)'
;MIGLVAALSLALPQVDIPQLPPITRDPQVTFVDRSGTVIGVRGGRYEPPVDIAKLPPYVPAAFVAIEDKRFYEHQGFDLAGIARAVLTDIGEGHPTQGASTITQQLAKNLFLTSDRTIERKGTELIYAVELEQTYTKPQILGLYLSRVYFGAGAYGIDAAAGRYFNTTPAKLTIREAAMLAALMKSPTDYNPIENPERSAERTRLVLDAMVETSAITPAQRAKALASEPRVWKSAPDAASQYFVDWVDAQFKAMGPPKVDLVVETTLDARDEATADAAAKATIDRFAHDDVEQAALVSLDPVGRVRAMVGGADYARSSYNRAVDAHRQAGSSWKPFVYLTALESGLTPDSPVVDQPVTIDGWSPHDFEPEFLGPITLQEALAKSINTVAASVADEVGRPKVAATARRLGIATQISTDPAMALGTSLVTPLEMAQAYDAFSNGGNRVQPWAIERIRTVYSGRVIWTHPAPVTQPAIGNPALSELNQMLRQVLVSGTGVKAAIPGYDLAGKTGTTSDFRDAWFCGFTGGTTTVVWMGRDDNAPMRGITGGTAPAEFWKAYMKVALKRTPPTPIPPGPPAPPPPPPAAPPIGSPPGATNSAAPAGAT
;
A
#
# COMPACT_ATOMS: atom_id res chain seq x y z
N MET A 1 14.11 -63.15 -52.12
CA MET A 1 14.93 -61.96 -51.77
C MET A 1 14.47 -61.50 -50.42
N ILE A 2 15.21 -61.87 -49.39
CA ILE A 2 14.96 -61.50 -48.00
C ILE A 2 15.83 -60.26 -47.72
N GLY A 3 15.17 -59.14 -47.60
CA GLY A 3 15.83 -57.85 -47.34
C GLY A 3 16.11 -57.66 -45.86
N LEU A 4 17.34 -57.34 -45.58
CA LEU A 4 18.01 -57.02 -44.32
C LEU A 4 17.29 -55.83 -43.63
N VAL A 5 16.58 -56.06 -42.53
CA VAL A 5 16.22 -54.97 -41.60
C VAL A 5 17.36 -54.88 -40.60
N ALA A 6 18.28 -53.95 -40.84
CA ALA A 6 19.30 -53.59 -39.87
C ALA A 6 18.63 -52.77 -38.76
N ALA A 7 18.50 -53.37 -37.60
CA ALA A 7 18.14 -52.67 -36.37
C ALA A 7 19.30 -51.74 -35.99
N LEU A 8 19.18 -50.47 -36.29
CA LEU A 8 20.03 -49.42 -35.74
C LEU A 8 19.62 -49.20 -34.26
N SER A 9 20.21 -50.01 -33.37
CA SER A 9 20.22 -49.68 -31.93
C SER A 9 21.11 -48.47 -31.74
N LEU A 10 20.58 -47.27 -31.88
CA LEU A 10 21.18 -46.08 -31.35
C LEU A 10 21.18 -46.23 -29.82
N ALA A 11 22.33 -46.68 -29.28
CA ALA A 11 22.64 -46.47 -27.86
C ALA A 11 22.70 -44.96 -27.63
N LEU A 12 21.57 -44.40 -27.19
CA LEU A 12 21.56 -43.08 -26.64
C LEU A 12 22.56 -43.09 -25.46
N PRO A 13 23.49 -42.12 -25.37
CA PRO A 13 24.32 -42.03 -24.19
C PRO A 13 23.40 -41.99 -22.97
N GLN A 14 23.72 -42.81 -21.97
CA GLN A 14 23.07 -42.68 -20.65
C GLN A 14 23.31 -41.24 -20.17
N VAL A 15 22.35 -40.38 -20.41
CA VAL A 15 22.32 -39.07 -19.83
C VAL A 15 22.03 -39.33 -18.34
N ASP A 16 23.00 -39.00 -17.50
CA ASP A 16 22.83 -39.03 -16.06
C ASP A 16 21.70 -38.03 -15.75
N ILE A 17 20.49 -38.54 -15.59
CA ILE A 17 19.31 -37.72 -15.28
C ILE A 17 19.49 -37.24 -13.85
N PRO A 18 19.70 -35.93 -13.62
CA PRO A 18 19.89 -35.43 -12.27
C PRO A 18 18.64 -35.73 -11.46
N GLN A 19 18.82 -36.32 -10.27
CA GLN A 19 17.69 -36.55 -9.35
C GLN A 19 16.91 -35.24 -9.15
N LEU A 20 15.57 -35.36 -9.15
CA LEU A 20 14.71 -34.20 -8.86
C LEU A 20 15.15 -33.56 -7.54
N PRO A 21 15.37 -32.24 -7.53
CA PRO A 21 15.55 -31.54 -6.27
C PRO A 21 14.34 -31.83 -5.35
N PRO A 22 14.54 -31.92 -4.03
CA PRO A 22 13.41 -32.10 -3.14
C PRO A 22 12.38 -30.99 -3.40
N ILE A 23 11.11 -31.34 -3.52
CA ILE A 23 10.02 -30.36 -3.63
C ILE A 23 9.95 -29.65 -2.30
N THR A 24 10.75 -28.58 -2.18
CA THR A 24 10.80 -27.76 -0.99
C THR A 24 9.60 -26.83 -1.01
N ARG A 25 8.88 -26.83 0.09
CA ARG A 25 7.82 -25.87 0.36
C ARG A 25 8.45 -24.57 0.80
N ASP A 26 8.16 -23.45 0.10
CA ASP A 26 8.49 -22.14 0.62
C ASP A 26 7.68 -21.90 1.90
N PRO A 27 8.31 -21.37 2.94
CA PRO A 27 7.59 -21.06 4.18
C PRO A 27 6.45 -20.10 3.94
N GLN A 28 5.34 -20.35 4.61
CA GLN A 28 4.17 -19.46 4.60
C GLN A 28 4.30 -18.40 5.69
N VAL A 29 3.97 -17.16 5.34
CA VAL A 29 3.89 -16.04 6.27
C VAL A 29 2.44 -15.58 6.35
N THR A 30 1.83 -15.74 7.53
CA THR A 30 0.47 -15.30 7.81
C THR A 30 0.52 -13.99 8.58
N PHE A 31 -0.08 -12.94 8.04
CA PHE A 31 -0.22 -11.64 8.70
C PHE A 31 -1.56 -11.61 9.44
N VAL A 32 -1.50 -11.24 10.72
CA VAL A 32 -2.71 -11.08 11.54
C VAL A 32 -2.77 -9.66 12.09
N ASP A 33 -3.99 -9.16 12.27
CA ASP A 33 -4.23 -7.88 12.94
C ASP A 33 -3.96 -7.99 14.46
N ARG A 34 -4.08 -6.88 15.18
CA ARG A 34 -3.91 -6.82 16.64
C ARG A 34 -4.85 -7.74 17.44
N SER A 35 -5.95 -8.20 16.85
CA SER A 35 -6.90 -9.14 17.46
C SER A 35 -6.62 -10.61 17.12
N GLY A 36 -5.68 -10.87 16.21
CA GLY A 36 -5.38 -12.20 15.69
C GLY A 36 -6.17 -12.59 14.45
N THR A 37 -6.97 -11.67 13.88
CA THR A 37 -7.69 -11.89 12.63
C THR A 37 -6.69 -11.93 11.47
N VAL A 38 -6.77 -12.94 10.60
CA VAL A 38 -5.91 -13.04 9.40
C VAL A 38 -6.29 -11.93 8.42
N ILE A 39 -5.30 -11.09 8.06
CA ILE A 39 -5.44 -9.97 7.13
C ILE A 39 -4.70 -10.21 5.81
N GLY A 40 -3.81 -11.18 5.77
CA GLY A 40 -3.12 -11.57 4.54
C GLY A 40 -2.21 -12.77 4.73
N VAL A 41 -1.82 -13.36 3.62
CA VAL A 41 -0.87 -14.48 3.58
C VAL A 41 0.09 -14.25 2.42
N ARG A 42 1.38 -14.47 2.65
CA ARG A 42 2.44 -14.42 1.64
C ARG A 42 3.29 -15.68 1.70
N GLY A 43 4.06 -15.94 0.65
CA GLY A 43 4.84 -17.18 0.53
C GLY A 43 4.01 -18.34 0.01
N GLY A 44 4.65 -19.50 -0.10
CA GLY A 44 4.04 -20.67 -0.71
C GLY A 44 2.81 -21.14 0.05
N ARG A 45 1.66 -20.78 -0.44
CA ARG A 45 0.41 -21.52 -0.15
C ARG A 45 0.51 -22.88 -0.82
N TYR A 46 1.32 -23.75 -0.25
CA TYR A 46 1.33 -25.13 -0.67
C TYR A 46 0.57 -25.92 0.36
N GLU A 47 -0.73 -25.94 0.17
CA GLU A 47 -1.51 -27.03 0.71
C GLU A 47 -0.97 -28.35 0.19
N PRO A 48 -1.19 -29.48 0.88
CA PRO A 48 -0.86 -30.80 0.33
C PRO A 48 -1.38 -30.87 -1.11
N PRO A 49 -0.68 -31.57 -2.02
CA PRO A 49 -1.14 -31.69 -3.40
C PRO A 49 -2.62 -32.01 -3.45
N VAL A 50 -3.38 -31.24 -4.23
CA VAL A 50 -4.81 -31.45 -4.36
C VAL A 50 -5.07 -32.88 -4.82
N ASP A 51 -5.84 -33.62 -4.04
CA ASP A 51 -6.32 -34.95 -4.44
C ASP A 51 -7.40 -34.78 -5.50
N ILE A 52 -7.01 -34.90 -6.77
CA ILE A 52 -7.93 -34.69 -7.89
C ILE A 52 -9.11 -35.70 -7.90
N ALA A 53 -8.98 -36.85 -7.22
CA ALA A 53 -10.07 -37.81 -7.09
C ALA A 53 -11.22 -37.29 -6.20
N LYS A 54 -10.97 -36.30 -5.35
CA LYS A 54 -11.97 -35.60 -4.52
C LYS A 54 -12.64 -34.42 -5.21
N LEU A 55 -12.18 -34.05 -6.41
CA LEU A 55 -12.78 -32.99 -7.20
C LEU A 55 -13.84 -33.53 -8.16
N PRO A 56 -14.84 -32.71 -8.52
CA PRO A 56 -15.72 -33.04 -9.64
C PRO A 56 -14.88 -33.31 -10.90
N PRO A 57 -15.12 -34.37 -11.66
CA PRO A 57 -14.26 -34.78 -12.77
C PRO A 57 -14.01 -33.70 -13.82
N TYR A 58 -14.98 -32.79 -14.02
CA TYR A 58 -14.86 -31.70 -14.97
C TYR A 58 -13.85 -30.60 -14.51
N VAL A 59 -13.49 -30.54 -13.23
CA VAL A 59 -12.54 -29.54 -12.71
C VAL A 59 -11.13 -29.81 -13.25
N PRO A 60 -10.46 -30.93 -12.96
CA PRO A 60 -9.16 -31.25 -13.55
C PRO A 60 -9.22 -31.35 -15.09
N ALA A 61 -10.34 -31.86 -15.63
CA ALA A 61 -10.51 -32.00 -17.07
C ALA A 61 -10.54 -30.68 -17.84
N ALA A 62 -10.98 -29.57 -17.22
CA ALA A 62 -10.96 -28.26 -17.84
C ALA A 62 -9.51 -27.80 -18.17
N PHE A 63 -8.57 -28.06 -17.27
CA PHE A 63 -7.15 -27.73 -17.47
C PHE A 63 -6.51 -28.65 -18.51
N VAL A 64 -6.77 -29.96 -18.43
CA VAL A 64 -6.28 -30.92 -19.42
C VAL A 64 -6.80 -30.56 -20.81
N ALA A 65 -8.07 -30.24 -20.94
CA ALA A 65 -8.70 -29.93 -22.23
C ALA A 65 -8.08 -28.71 -22.93
N ILE A 66 -7.65 -27.69 -22.18
CA ILE A 66 -7.16 -26.46 -22.80
C ILE A 66 -5.63 -26.40 -22.86
N GLU A 67 -4.91 -26.96 -21.88
CA GLU A 67 -3.45 -26.88 -21.79
C GLU A 67 -2.75 -28.07 -22.44
N ASP A 68 -3.33 -29.30 -22.33
CA ASP A 68 -2.64 -30.54 -22.72
C ASP A 68 -3.63 -31.68 -23.00
N LYS A 69 -4.29 -31.64 -24.16
CA LYS A 69 -5.35 -32.59 -24.52
C LYS A 69 -4.92 -34.06 -24.45
N ARG A 70 -3.61 -34.34 -24.61
CA ARG A 70 -3.05 -35.67 -24.58
C ARG A 70 -2.24 -35.99 -23.33
N PHE A 71 -2.48 -35.24 -22.25
CA PHE A 71 -1.78 -35.37 -20.98
C PHE A 71 -1.62 -36.81 -20.50
N TYR A 72 -2.65 -37.64 -20.64
CA TYR A 72 -2.65 -39.03 -20.20
C TYR A 72 -1.94 -40.00 -21.16
N GLU A 73 -1.51 -39.54 -22.36
CA GLU A 73 -0.94 -40.36 -23.42
C GLU A 73 0.58 -40.27 -23.55
N HIS A 74 1.17 -39.17 -23.14
CA HIS A 74 2.61 -38.92 -23.28
C HIS A 74 3.38 -39.01 -21.95
N GLN A 75 4.71 -39.08 -22.04
CA GLN A 75 5.66 -39.18 -20.92
C GLN A 75 6.47 -37.87 -20.76
N GLY A 76 5.83 -36.78 -20.33
CA GLY A 76 6.44 -35.48 -20.05
C GLY A 76 6.52 -34.52 -21.24
N PHE A 77 6.55 -35.02 -22.48
CA PHE A 77 6.53 -34.20 -23.69
C PHE A 77 5.67 -34.82 -24.80
N ASP A 78 5.02 -33.97 -25.58
CA ASP A 78 4.13 -34.40 -26.68
C ASP A 78 4.72 -34.09 -28.05
N LEU A 79 5.51 -35.02 -28.62
CA LEU A 79 6.09 -34.87 -29.96
C LEU A 79 5.05 -34.66 -31.07
N ALA A 80 3.91 -35.31 -31.01
CA ALA A 80 2.86 -35.15 -32.01
C ALA A 80 2.11 -33.82 -31.84
N GLY A 81 1.99 -33.32 -30.60
CA GLY A 81 1.48 -31.98 -30.30
C GLY A 81 2.42 -30.91 -30.82
N ILE A 82 3.74 -31.05 -30.61
CA ILE A 82 4.75 -30.14 -31.13
C ILE A 82 4.70 -30.12 -32.66
N ALA A 83 4.67 -31.28 -33.33
CA ALA A 83 4.60 -31.34 -34.79
C ALA A 83 3.34 -30.66 -35.34
N ARG A 84 2.20 -30.86 -34.68
CA ARG A 84 0.93 -30.22 -35.05
C ARG A 84 0.99 -28.72 -34.86
N ALA A 85 1.50 -28.22 -33.73
CA ALA A 85 1.63 -26.80 -33.46
C ALA A 85 2.51 -26.12 -34.51
N VAL A 86 3.65 -26.71 -34.88
CA VAL A 86 4.54 -26.20 -35.95
C VAL A 86 3.82 -26.13 -37.29
N LEU A 87 3.02 -27.14 -37.64
CA LEU A 87 2.25 -27.15 -38.91
C LEU A 87 1.16 -26.09 -38.93
N THR A 88 0.48 -25.87 -37.79
CA THR A 88 -0.56 -24.85 -37.66
C THR A 88 0.05 -23.44 -37.71
N ASP A 89 1.14 -23.21 -36.99
CA ASP A 89 1.85 -21.91 -36.97
C ASP A 89 2.40 -21.51 -38.33
N ILE A 90 2.85 -22.48 -39.15
CA ILE A 90 3.25 -22.26 -40.55
C ILE A 90 2.06 -21.86 -41.41
N GLY A 91 0.86 -22.43 -41.15
CA GLY A 91 -0.37 -22.11 -41.90
C GLY A 91 -0.98 -20.75 -41.57
N GLU A 92 -0.87 -20.30 -40.33
CA GLU A 92 -1.52 -19.08 -39.83
C GLU A 92 -0.55 -17.87 -39.69
N GLY A 93 0.75 -18.09 -39.88
CA GLY A 93 1.77 -17.02 -39.87
C GLY A 93 2.10 -16.41 -38.51
N HIS A 94 1.55 -16.96 -37.43
CA HIS A 94 1.88 -16.55 -36.04
C HIS A 94 1.65 -17.70 -35.06
N PRO A 95 2.40 -17.75 -33.92
CA PRO A 95 2.25 -18.76 -32.90
C PRO A 95 0.84 -18.74 -32.26
N THR A 96 0.05 -19.80 -32.49
CA THR A 96 -1.34 -19.87 -32.02
C THR A 96 -1.55 -20.83 -30.86
N GLN A 97 -0.69 -21.84 -30.67
CA GLN A 97 -0.81 -22.83 -29.61
C GLN A 97 0.48 -22.98 -28.80
N GLY A 98 0.33 -23.09 -27.46
CA GLY A 98 1.42 -23.43 -26.57
C GLY A 98 1.82 -24.91 -26.73
N ALA A 99 3.06 -25.18 -27.13
CA ALA A 99 3.59 -26.54 -27.32
C ALA A 99 4.11 -27.18 -26.01
N SER A 100 3.91 -26.57 -24.86
CA SER A 100 4.40 -27.07 -23.57
C SER A 100 3.31 -27.88 -22.85
N THR A 101 3.68 -29.08 -22.39
CA THR A 101 2.79 -29.96 -21.62
C THR A 101 2.57 -29.46 -20.18
N ILE A 102 1.52 -29.96 -19.51
CA ILE A 102 1.28 -29.69 -18.08
C ILE A 102 2.50 -30.10 -17.24
N THR A 103 3.13 -31.22 -17.55
CA THR A 103 4.32 -31.71 -16.83
C THR A 103 5.52 -30.77 -17.02
N GLN A 104 5.73 -30.21 -18.21
CA GLN A 104 6.76 -29.20 -18.45
C GLN A 104 6.49 -27.90 -17.71
N GLN A 105 5.22 -27.44 -17.67
CA GLN A 105 4.82 -26.27 -16.89
C GLN A 105 5.05 -26.50 -15.39
N LEU A 106 4.73 -27.70 -14.89
CA LEU A 106 5.00 -28.10 -13.51
C LEU A 106 6.51 -28.10 -13.21
N ALA A 107 7.32 -28.73 -14.07
CA ALA A 107 8.78 -28.74 -13.92
C ALA A 107 9.37 -27.33 -13.84
N LYS A 108 8.92 -26.44 -14.73
CA LYS A 108 9.28 -25.03 -14.70
C LYS A 108 8.91 -24.36 -13.36
N ASN A 109 7.68 -24.57 -12.88
CA ASN A 109 7.18 -23.91 -11.66
C ASN A 109 7.83 -24.44 -10.37
N LEU A 110 8.31 -25.69 -10.38
CA LEU A 110 8.92 -26.32 -9.20
C LEU A 110 10.42 -26.07 -9.09
N PHE A 111 11.15 -26.05 -10.20
CA PHE A 111 12.60 -26.22 -10.18
C PHE A 111 13.40 -25.16 -10.95
N LEU A 112 12.74 -24.29 -11.73
CA LEU A 112 13.43 -23.38 -12.63
C LEU A 112 13.09 -21.92 -12.37
N THR A 113 14.02 -21.03 -12.79
CA THR A 113 13.82 -19.59 -12.77
C THR A 113 13.02 -19.10 -13.98
N SER A 114 12.62 -17.83 -13.97
CA SER A 114 11.86 -17.19 -15.06
C SER A 114 12.66 -16.88 -16.32
N ASP A 115 13.97 -17.17 -16.34
CA ASP A 115 14.86 -16.86 -17.45
C ASP A 115 14.45 -17.60 -18.73
N ARG A 116 14.59 -16.95 -19.89
CA ARG A 116 14.22 -17.50 -21.20
C ARG A 116 15.46 -17.93 -21.98
N THR A 117 16.12 -19.02 -21.56
CA THR A 117 17.29 -19.56 -22.24
C THR A 117 17.00 -20.96 -22.82
N ILE A 118 17.74 -21.36 -23.86
CA ILE A 118 17.64 -22.71 -24.47
C ILE A 118 18.07 -23.77 -23.46
N GLU A 119 19.11 -23.50 -22.65
CA GLU A 119 19.59 -24.41 -21.61
C GLU A 119 18.50 -24.69 -20.56
N ARG A 120 17.82 -23.65 -20.12
CA ARG A 120 16.68 -23.79 -19.19
C ARG A 120 15.57 -24.64 -19.82
N LYS A 121 15.27 -24.48 -21.13
CA LYS A 121 14.25 -25.29 -21.79
C LYS A 121 14.66 -26.77 -21.90
N GLY A 122 15.95 -27.04 -22.10
CA GLY A 122 16.50 -28.40 -22.02
C GLY A 122 16.33 -29.03 -20.63
N THR A 123 16.66 -28.27 -19.59
CA THR A 123 16.51 -28.70 -18.20
C THR A 123 15.03 -28.93 -17.83
N GLU A 124 14.11 -28.10 -18.33
CA GLU A 124 12.66 -28.28 -18.18
C GLU A 124 12.18 -29.62 -18.73
N LEU A 125 12.68 -30.02 -19.92
CA LEU A 125 12.34 -31.31 -20.53
C LEU A 125 12.84 -32.49 -19.68
N ILE A 126 14.09 -32.42 -19.19
CA ILE A 126 14.67 -33.45 -18.34
C ILE A 126 13.86 -33.63 -17.07
N TYR A 127 13.55 -32.54 -16.36
CA TYR A 127 12.73 -32.62 -15.16
C TYR A 127 11.27 -33.06 -15.43
N ALA A 128 10.72 -32.75 -16.61
CA ALA A 128 9.39 -33.25 -16.98
C ALA A 128 9.38 -34.77 -17.13
N VAL A 129 10.41 -35.37 -17.74
CA VAL A 129 10.55 -36.83 -17.85
C VAL A 129 10.73 -37.46 -16.47
N GLU A 130 11.55 -36.88 -15.62
CA GLU A 130 11.82 -37.36 -14.25
C GLU A 130 10.53 -37.33 -13.39
N LEU A 131 9.73 -36.25 -13.52
CA LEU A 131 8.43 -36.16 -12.87
C LEU A 131 7.48 -37.30 -13.28
N GLU A 132 7.45 -37.64 -14.57
CA GLU A 132 6.61 -38.75 -15.09
C GLU A 132 7.10 -40.14 -14.66
N GLN A 133 8.40 -40.28 -14.37
CA GLN A 133 8.94 -41.52 -13.80
C GLN A 133 8.66 -41.66 -12.30
N THR A 134 8.57 -40.51 -11.60
CA THR A 134 8.43 -40.46 -10.14
C THR A 134 6.99 -40.44 -9.68
N TYR A 135 6.11 -39.76 -10.42
CA TYR A 135 4.72 -39.51 -10.03
C TYR A 135 3.73 -40.04 -11.07
N THR A 136 2.57 -40.49 -10.62
CA THR A 136 1.45 -40.85 -11.52
C THR A 136 0.81 -39.60 -12.13
N LYS A 137 0.16 -39.71 -13.26
CA LYS A 137 -0.59 -38.63 -13.92
C LYS A 137 -1.53 -37.86 -12.96
N PRO A 138 -2.36 -38.54 -12.12
CA PRO A 138 -3.16 -37.84 -11.11
C PRO A 138 -2.35 -37.05 -10.11
N GLN A 139 -1.19 -37.55 -9.68
CA GLN A 139 -0.31 -36.82 -8.76
C GLN A 139 0.34 -35.60 -9.42
N ILE A 140 0.79 -35.75 -10.68
CA ILE A 140 1.35 -34.62 -11.46
C ILE A 140 0.28 -33.52 -11.62
N LEU A 141 -0.95 -33.90 -11.99
CA LEU A 141 -2.03 -32.91 -12.16
C LEU A 141 -2.44 -32.27 -10.84
N GLY A 142 -2.46 -33.03 -9.74
CA GLY A 142 -2.70 -32.51 -8.39
C GLY A 142 -1.61 -31.51 -7.94
N LEU A 143 -0.33 -31.83 -8.18
CA LEU A 143 0.79 -30.93 -7.95
C LEU A 143 0.68 -29.67 -8.81
N TYR A 144 0.36 -29.80 -10.09
CA TYR A 144 0.17 -28.68 -11.00
C TYR A 144 -0.92 -27.72 -10.51
N LEU A 145 -2.11 -28.25 -10.23
CA LEU A 145 -3.25 -27.47 -9.76
C LEU A 145 -2.98 -26.79 -8.40
N SER A 146 -2.13 -27.38 -7.58
CA SER A 146 -1.74 -26.79 -6.27
C SER A 146 -0.67 -25.69 -6.37
N ARG A 147 0.01 -25.56 -7.52
CA ARG A 147 1.19 -24.70 -7.66
C ARG A 147 1.05 -23.56 -8.64
N VAL A 148 0.23 -23.74 -9.66
CA VAL A 148 0.11 -22.77 -10.75
C VAL A 148 -0.49 -21.45 -10.25
N TYR A 149 0.02 -20.34 -10.81
CA TYR A 149 -0.47 -19.01 -10.51
C TYR A 149 -1.73 -18.67 -11.32
N PHE A 150 -2.79 -18.28 -10.63
CA PHE A 150 -4.09 -17.93 -11.20
C PHE A 150 -4.34 -16.42 -11.31
N GLY A 151 -3.38 -15.58 -10.96
CA GLY A 151 -3.60 -14.13 -10.91
C GLY A 151 -4.15 -13.65 -9.56
N ALA A 152 -4.21 -12.34 -9.37
CA ALA A 152 -4.72 -11.68 -8.15
C ALA A 152 -4.14 -12.24 -6.83
N GLY A 153 -2.86 -12.67 -6.85
CA GLY A 153 -2.18 -13.26 -5.70
C GLY A 153 -2.54 -14.70 -5.38
N ALA A 154 -3.37 -15.38 -6.21
CA ALA A 154 -3.82 -16.75 -5.97
C ALA A 154 -2.85 -17.77 -6.59
N TYR A 155 -2.18 -18.55 -5.76
CA TYR A 155 -1.39 -19.72 -6.14
C TYR A 155 -2.13 -20.99 -5.74
N GLY A 156 -2.34 -21.91 -6.68
CA GLY A 156 -3.12 -23.12 -6.51
C GLY A 156 -4.63 -22.91 -6.64
N ILE A 157 -5.32 -24.00 -6.98
CA ILE A 157 -6.75 -23.99 -7.29
C ILE A 157 -7.62 -23.68 -6.07
N ASP A 158 -7.17 -24.02 -4.85
CA ASP A 158 -7.89 -23.71 -3.60
C ASP A 158 -7.94 -22.20 -3.37
N ALA A 159 -6.78 -21.54 -3.47
CA ALA A 159 -6.68 -20.10 -3.37
C ALA A 159 -7.48 -19.40 -4.49
N ALA A 160 -7.46 -19.93 -5.72
CA ALA A 160 -8.18 -19.37 -6.86
C ALA A 160 -9.70 -19.50 -6.70
N ALA A 161 -10.19 -20.66 -6.26
CA ALA A 161 -11.62 -20.88 -5.99
C ALA A 161 -12.13 -19.95 -4.88
N GLY A 162 -11.35 -19.76 -3.82
CA GLY A 162 -11.64 -18.79 -2.77
C GLY A 162 -11.62 -17.35 -3.30
N ARG A 163 -10.58 -16.98 -4.04
CA ARG A 163 -10.36 -15.60 -4.53
C ARG A 163 -11.42 -15.13 -5.51
N TYR A 164 -11.76 -15.98 -6.49
CA TYR A 164 -12.65 -15.57 -7.57
C TYR A 164 -14.12 -15.87 -7.32
N PHE A 165 -14.43 -16.92 -6.51
CA PHE A 165 -15.80 -17.38 -6.36
C PHE A 165 -16.26 -17.56 -4.91
N ASN A 166 -15.40 -17.26 -3.93
CA ASN A 166 -15.66 -17.46 -2.50
C ASN A 166 -16.17 -18.89 -2.20
N THR A 167 -15.50 -19.89 -2.78
CA THR A 167 -15.86 -21.30 -2.69
C THR A 167 -14.63 -22.20 -2.58
N THR A 168 -14.84 -23.52 -2.52
CA THR A 168 -13.76 -24.53 -2.57
C THR A 168 -13.73 -25.20 -3.94
N PRO A 169 -12.60 -25.80 -4.36
CA PRO A 169 -12.50 -26.50 -5.66
C PRO A 169 -13.55 -27.60 -5.86
N ALA A 170 -13.93 -28.30 -4.79
CA ALA A 170 -14.95 -29.35 -4.82
C ALA A 170 -16.37 -28.82 -5.11
N LYS A 171 -16.61 -27.53 -4.99
CA LYS A 171 -17.92 -26.88 -5.22
C LYS A 171 -17.96 -26.01 -6.48
N LEU A 172 -16.87 -25.95 -7.24
CA LEU A 172 -16.83 -25.21 -8.50
C LEU A 172 -17.88 -25.77 -9.48
N THR A 173 -18.57 -24.90 -10.17
CA THR A 173 -19.41 -25.24 -11.31
C THR A 173 -18.55 -25.49 -12.55
N ILE A 174 -19.12 -26.10 -13.60
CA ILE A 174 -18.43 -26.33 -14.89
C ILE A 174 -17.93 -24.97 -15.46
N ARG A 175 -18.74 -23.91 -15.38
CA ARG A 175 -18.36 -22.59 -15.87
C ARG A 175 -17.20 -22.02 -15.06
N GLU A 176 -17.24 -22.08 -13.74
CA GLU A 176 -16.19 -21.57 -12.86
C GLU A 176 -14.88 -22.34 -13.04
N ALA A 177 -14.93 -23.66 -13.19
CA ALA A 177 -13.75 -24.47 -13.51
C ALA A 177 -13.13 -24.07 -14.87
N ALA A 178 -13.95 -23.84 -15.90
CA ALA A 178 -13.50 -23.37 -17.20
C ALA A 178 -12.92 -21.93 -17.12
N MET A 179 -13.47 -21.06 -16.25
CA MET A 179 -12.92 -19.72 -16.02
C MET A 179 -11.55 -19.78 -15.36
N LEU A 180 -11.34 -20.66 -14.38
CA LEU A 180 -10.01 -20.84 -13.78
C LEU A 180 -9.01 -21.39 -14.80
N ALA A 181 -9.40 -22.36 -15.62
CA ALA A 181 -8.55 -22.89 -16.69
C ALA A 181 -8.23 -21.83 -17.76
N ALA A 182 -9.13 -20.89 -18.02
CA ALA A 182 -8.90 -19.77 -18.95
C ALA A 182 -7.76 -18.85 -18.49
N LEU A 183 -7.54 -18.69 -17.17
CA LEU A 183 -6.47 -17.87 -16.59
C LEU A 183 -5.06 -18.39 -16.92
N MET A 184 -4.90 -19.67 -17.22
CA MET A 184 -3.58 -20.27 -17.45
C MET A 184 -2.80 -19.62 -18.59
N LYS A 185 -3.48 -19.12 -19.62
CA LYS A 185 -2.83 -18.44 -20.75
C LYS A 185 -2.24 -17.07 -20.35
N SER A 186 -2.99 -16.26 -19.61
CA SER A 186 -2.58 -14.96 -19.07
C SER A 186 -3.50 -14.59 -17.90
N PRO A 187 -3.04 -14.77 -16.66
CA PRO A 187 -3.85 -14.47 -15.47
C PRO A 187 -4.30 -13.00 -15.38
N THR A 188 -3.53 -12.08 -15.94
CA THR A 188 -3.87 -10.65 -15.96
C THR A 188 -4.93 -10.33 -17.02
N ASP A 189 -4.72 -10.81 -18.27
CA ASP A 189 -5.62 -10.47 -19.39
C ASP A 189 -7.00 -11.10 -19.27
N TYR A 190 -7.08 -12.28 -18.65
CA TYR A 190 -8.32 -13.06 -18.51
C TYR A 190 -8.90 -13.04 -17.10
N ASN A 191 -8.45 -12.11 -16.26
CA ASN A 191 -8.98 -11.93 -14.90
C ASN A 191 -10.49 -11.61 -14.96
N PRO A 192 -11.37 -12.44 -14.36
CA PRO A 192 -12.81 -12.24 -14.46
C PRO A 192 -13.33 -11.02 -13.68
N ILE A 193 -12.54 -10.47 -12.78
CA ILE A 193 -12.88 -9.25 -12.01
C ILE A 193 -12.54 -8.01 -12.83
N GLU A 194 -11.36 -7.99 -13.45
CA GLU A 194 -10.80 -6.83 -14.16
C GLU A 194 -11.22 -6.79 -15.64
N ASN A 195 -11.26 -7.96 -16.29
CA ASN A 195 -11.52 -8.10 -17.72
C ASN A 195 -12.65 -9.13 -17.99
N PRO A 196 -13.89 -8.89 -17.52
CA PRO A 196 -14.98 -9.88 -17.57
C PRO A 196 -15.33 -10.34 -18.99
N GLU A 197 -15.25 -9.45 -19.99
CA GLU A 197 -15.53 -9.79 -21.39
C GLU A 197 -14.49 -10.74 -21.97
N ARG A 198 -13.19 -10.41 -21.83
CA ARG A 198 -12.09 -11.28 -22.28
C ARG A 198 -12.09 -12.62 -21.54
N SER A 199 -12.39 -12.60 -20.24
CA SER A 199 -12.56 -13.83 -19.45
C SER A 199 -13.68 -14.69 -20.00
N ALA A 200 -14.84 -14.10 -20.32
CA ALA A 200 -15.98 -14.83 -20.90
C ALA A 200 -15.66 -15.43 -22.28
N GLU A 201 -14.97 -14.68 -23.16
CA GLU A 201 -14.52 -15.18 -24.46
C GLU A 201 -13.58 -16.37 -24.32
N ARG A 202 -12.55 -16.25 -23.45
CA ARG A 202 -11.62 -17.35 -23.23
C ARG A 202 -12.28 -18.56 -22.59
N THR A 203 -13.23 -18.35 -21.68
CA THR A 203 -14.02 -19.41 -21.04
C THR A 203 -14.82 -20.21 -22.07
N ARG A 204 -15.38 -19.57 -23.10
CA ARG A 204 -16.06 -20.28 -24.19
C ARG A 204 -15.11 -21.26 -24.90
N LEU A 205 -13.88 -20.81 -25.20
CA LEU A 205 -12.87 -21.67 -25.83
C LEU A 205 -12.49 -22.86 -24.94
N VAL A 206 -12.41 -22.68 -23.62
CA VAL A 206 -12.18 -23.79 -22.69
C VAL A 206 -13.34 -24.76 -22.70
N LEU A 207 -14.59 -24.28 -22.65
CA LEU A 207 -15.78 -25.11 -22.70
C LEU A 207 -15.89 -25.88 -24.02
N ASP A 208 -15.47 -25.27 -25.14
CA ASP A 208 -15.40 -25.94 -26.44
C ASP A 208 -14.37 -27.09 -26.43
N ALA A 209 -13.18 -26.82 -25.90
CA ALA A 209 -12.14 -27.82 -25.72
C ALA A 209 -12.59 -28.98 -24.80
N MET A 210 -13.36 -28.70 -23.75
CA MET A 210 -13.93 -29.72 -22.86
C MET A 210 -14.96 -30.59 -23.57
N VAL A 211 -15.73 -30.05 -24.51
CA VAL A 211 -16.64 -30.88 -25.36
C VAL A 211 -15.84 -31.73 -26.35
N GLU A 212 -14.84 -31.15 -27.01
CA GLU A 212 -13.96 -31.87 -27.95
C GLU A 212 -13.25 -33.06 -27.29
N THR A 213 -12.80 -32.88 -26.04
CA THR A 213 -12.16 -33.94 -25.24
C THR A 213 -13.16 -34.86 -24.53
N SER A 214 -14.46 -34.71 -24.77
CA SER A 214 -15.54 -35.47 -24.11
C SER A 214 -15.57 -35.35 -22.59
N ALA A 215 -14.95 -34.32 -22.02
CA ALA A 215 -14.98 -34.01 -20.60
C ALA A 215 -16.36 -33.51 -20.12
N ILE A 216 -17.11 -32.86 -21.01
CA ILE A 216 -18.51 -32.49 -20.82
C ILE A 216 -19.32 -32.73 -22.10
N THR A 217 -20.64 -32.84 -21.96
CA THR A 217 -21.54 -32.93 -23.10
C THR A 217 -21.87 -31.55 -23.68
N PRO A 218 -22.34 -31.47 -24.97
CA PRO A 218 -22.84 -30.22 -25.54
C PRO A 218 -23.97 -29.57 -24.72
N ALA A 219 -24.84 -30.39 -24.11
CA ALA A 219 -25.91 -29.90 -23.24
C ALA A 219 -25.36 -29.26 -21.94
N GLN A 220 -24.33 -29.87 -21.34
CA GLN A 220 -23.65 -29.30 -20.18
C GLN A 220 -22.93 -27.99 -20.53
N ARG A 221 -22.28 -27.89 -21.69
CA ARG A 221 -21.70 -26.67 -22.21
C ARG A 221 -22.76 -25.56 -22.36
N ALA A 222 -23.89 -25.85 -23.00
CA ALA A 222 -24.97 -24.89 -23.17
C ALA A 222 -25.51 -24.38 -21.84
N LYS A 223 -25.71 -25.30 -20.86
CA LYS A 223 -26.11 -24.92 -19.50
C LYS A 223 -25.07 -24.07 -18.78
N ALA A 224 -23.80 -24.40 -18.92
CA ALA A 224 -22.70 -23.62 -18.32
C ALA A 224 -22.65 -22.20 -18.90
N LEU A 225 -22.83 -22.03 -20.20
CA LEU A 225 -22.85 -20.69 -20.83
C LEU A 225 -24.09 -19.86 -20.47
N ALA A 226 -25.22 -20.51 -20.21
CA ALA A 226 -26.46 -19.84 -19.77
C ALA A 226 -26.45 -19.46 -18.28
N SER A 227 -25.55 -20.05 -17.47
CA SER A 227 -25.43 -19.71 -16.06
C SER A 227 -24.60 -18.44 -15.88
N GLU A 228 -24.90 -17.62 -14.89
CA GLU A 228 -24.02 -16.51 -14.49
C GLU A 228 -23.06 -16.98 -13.40
N PRO A 229 -21.73 -16.80 -13.59
CA PRO A 229 -20.76 -17.14 -12.57
C PRO A 229 -20.87 -16.12 -11.43
N ARG A 230 -20.79 -16.59 -10.20
CA ARG A 230 -20.72 -15.72 -9.01
C ARG A 230 -19.30 -15.21 -8.84
N VAL A 231 -18.88 -14.25 -9.67
CA VAL A 231 -17.58 -13.64 -9.51
C VAL A 231 -17.58 -12.78 -8.24
N TRP A 232 -16.72 -13.17 -7.30
CA TRP A 232 -16.57 -12.48 -6.04
C TRP A 232 -15.68 -11.24 -6.24
N LYS A 233 -16.29 -10.07 -6.33
CA LYS A 233 -15.58 -8.81 -6.61
C LYS A 233 -14.82 -8.26 -5.42
N SER A 234 -15.16 -8.67 -4.22
CA SER A 234 -14.51 -8.24 -2.98
C SER A 234 -13.90 -9.45 -2.29
N ALA A 235 -12.57 -9.49 -2.16
CA ALA A 235 -11.97 -10.39 -1.18
C ALA A 235 -12.26 -9.82 0.21
N PRO A 236 -12.58 -10.63 1.23
CA PRO A 236 -12.73 -10.16 2.61
C PRO A 236 -11.53 -9.34 3.10
N ASP A 237 -10.35 -9.60 2.52
CA ASP A 237 -9.08 -8.97 2.90
C ASP A 237 -8.58 -7.90 1.91
N ALA A 238 -9.40 -7.46 0.95
CA ALA A 238 -8.96 -6.48 -0.05
C ALA A 238 -8.58 -5.13 0.59
N ALA A 239 -9.26 -4.75 1.65
CA ALA A 239 -8.99 -3.53 2.39
C ALA A 239 -7.54 -3.50 2.93
N SER A 240 -7.07 -4.61 3.50
CA SER A 240 -5.77 -4.67 4.19
C SER A 240 -4.58 -4.92 3.26
N GLN A 241 -4.76 -5.11 1.94
CA GLN A 241 -3.66 -5.54 1.07
C GLN A 241 -2.55 -4.49 0.91
N TYR A 242 -2.89 -3.20 0.87
CA TYR A 242 -1.90 -2.12 0.87
C TYR A 242 -1.00 -2.16 2.11
N PHE A 243 -1.61 -2.35 3.28
CA PHE A 243 -0.89 -2.49 4.52
C PHE A 243 -0.06 -3.77 4.55
N VAL A 244 -0.63 -4.91 4.13
CA VAL A 244 0.07 -6.21 4.11
C VAL A 244 1.29 -6.17 3.19
N ASP A 245 1.21 -5.56 2.00
CA ASP A 245 2.35 -5.43 1.09
C ASP A 245 3.44 -4.54 1.69
N TRP A 246 3.07 -3.45 2.34
CA TRP A 246 4.02 -2.57 3.03
C TRP A 246 4.73 -3.29 4.18
N VAL A 247 4.01 -4.11 4.97
CA VAL A 247 4.57 -4.92 6.05
C VAL A 247 5.43 -6.08 5.51
N ASP A 248 4.99 -6.74 4.44
CA ASP A 248 5.72 -7.82 3.80
C ASP A 248 7.08 -7.35 3.25
N ALA A 249 7.14 -6.14 2.69
CA ALA A 249 8.39 -5.54 2.25
C ALA A 249 9.37 -5.33 3.43
N GLN A 250 8.88 -4.84 4.57
CA GLN A 250 9.68 -4.68 5.79
C GLN A 250 10.12 -6.05 6.35
N PHE A 251 9.20 -7.03 6.39
CA PHE A 251 9.49 -8.38 6.81
C PHE A 251 10.58 -9.03 5.94
N LYS A 252 10.48 -8.92 4.62
CA LYS A 252 11.48 -9.46 3.68
C LYS A 252 12.86 -8.83 3.88
N ALA A 253 12.94 -7.56 4.26
CA ALA A 253 14.20 -6.90 4.58
C ALA A 253 14.89 -7.49 5.84
N MET A 254 14.15 -8.20 6.71
CA MET A 254 14.71 -8.91 7.86
C MET A 254 15.35 -10.25 7.49
N GLY A 255 15.15 -10.73 6.26
CA GLY A 255 15.67 -11.98 5.69
C GLY A 255 14.60 -13.01 5.39
N PRO A 256 14.91 -14.02 4.53
CA PRO A 256 13.94 -15.02 4.11
C PRO A 256 13.51 -15.92 5.28
N PRO A 257 12.21 -16.23 5.39
CA PRO A 257 11.73 -17.16 6.41
C PRO A 257 12.24 -18.59 6.12
N LYS A 258 12.58 -19.33 7.18
CA LYS A 258 13.01 -20.74 7.09
C LYS A 258 11.90 -21.72 7.49
N VAL A 259 10.86 -21.23 8.12
CA VAL A 259 9.71 -21.99 8.64
C VAL A 259 8.45 -21.14 8.51
N ASP A 260 7.29 -21.75 8.63
CA ASP A 260 6.01 -21.03 8.64
C ASP A 260 5.94 -20.07 9.83
N LEU A 261 5.57 -18.84 9.55
CA LEU A 261 5.53 -17.75 10.51
C LEU A 261 4.17 -17.08 10.59
N VAL A 262 3.86 -16.56 11.74
CA VAL A 262 2.78 -15.58 11.95
C VAL A 262 3.43 -14.25 12.29
N VAL A 263 3.10 -13.23 11.53
CA VAL A 263 3.46 -11.83 11.76
C VAL A 263 2.25 -11.15 12.40
N GLU A 264 2.35 -10.85 13.68
CA GLU A 264 1.35 -10.10 14.43
C GLU A 264 1.58 -8.61 14.18
N THR A 265 0.58 -7.93 13.63
CA THR A 265 0.71 -6.54 13.19
C THR A 265 -0.03 -5.58 14.14
N THR A 266 0.23 -4.29 13.93
CA THR A 266 -0.42 -3.21 14.69
C THR A 266 -1.79 -2.82 14.14
N LEU A 267 -2.18 -3.30 12.95
CA LEU A 267 -3.43 -2.96 12.28
C LEU A 267 -4.64 -3.32 13.15
N ASP A 268 -5.69 -2.53 13.10
CA ASP A 268 -7.03 -2.93 13.55
C ASP A 268 -7.89 -3.17 12.31
N ALA A 269 -8.24 -4.41 12.03
CA ALA A 269 -8.99 -4.78 10.82
C ALA A 269 -10.36 -4.10 10.72
N ARG A 270 -10.96 -3.70 11.85
CA ARG A 270 -12.24 -2.97 11.87
C ARG A 270 -12.05 -1.50 11.51
N ASP A 271 -10.94 -0.89 11.96
CA ASP A 271 -10.59 0.47 11.59
C ASP A 271 -10.19 0.52 10.11
N GLU A 272 -9.46 -0.48 9.64
CA GLU A 272 -9.09 -0.64 8.24
C GLU A 272 -10.32 -0.76 7.32
N ALA A 273 -11.26 -1.66 7.65
CA ALA A 273 -12.50 -1.82 6.90
C ALA A 273 -13.35 -0.54 6.91
N THR A 274 -13.32 0.20 8.02
CA THR A 274 -14.00 1.51 8.14
C THR A 274 -13.36 2.55 7.22
N ALA A 275 -12.01 2.58 7.17
CA ALA A 275 -11.24 3.50 6.35
C ALA A 275 -11.46 3.22 4.85
N ASP A 276 -11.39 1.96 4.44
CA ASP A 276 -11.63 1.53 3.05
C ASP A 276 -13.06 1.87 2.60
N ALA A 277 -14.06 1.57 3.41
CA ALA A 277 -15.46 1.90 3.11
C ALA A 277 -15.68 3.42 3.00
N ALA A 278 -15.07 4.20 3.90
CA ALA A 278 -15.16 5.66 3.87
C ALA A 278 -14.45 6.25 2.64
N ALA A 279 -13.30 5.70 2.24
CA ALA A 279 -12.58 6.08 1.03
C ALA A 279 -13.44 5.88 -0.21
N LYS A 280 -13.96 4.66 -0.41
CA LYS A 280 -14.82 4.31 -1.55
C LYS A 280 -16.07 5.19 -1.63
N ALA A 281 -16.79 5.33 -0.51
CA ALA A 281 -17.99 6.15 -0.45
C ALA A 281 -17.72 7.63 -0.77
N THR A 282 -16.54 8.15 -0.36
CA THR A 282 -16.17 9.53 -0.65
C THR A 282 -15.76 9.70 -2.11
N ILE A 283 -14.96 8.78 -2.65
CA ILE A 283 -14.59 8.79 -4.08
C ILE A 283 -15.84 8.75 -4.95
N ASP A 284 -16.77 7.82 -4.68
CA ASP A 284 -18.02 7.69 -5.43
C ASP A 284 -18.85 8.98 -5.37
N ARG A 285 -18.92 9.60 -4.20
CA ARG A 285 -19.67 10.84 -3.99
C ARG A 285 -19.11 12.02 -4.79
N PHE A 286 -17.78 12.11 -4.90
CA PHE A 286 -17.09 13.20 -5.57
C PHE A 286 -16.49 12.80 -6.94
N ALA A 287 -16.94 11.68 -7.51
CA ALA A 287 -16.48 11.21 -8.81
C ALA A 287 -16.76 12.22 -9.95
N HIS A 288 -17.87 12.98 -9.86
CA HIS A 288 -18.22 14.03 -10.81
C HIS A 288 -17.32 15.28 -10.72
N ASP A 289 -16.56 15.39 -9.62
CA ASP A 289 -15.55 16.44 -9.41
C ASP A 289 -14.13 15.91 -9.70
N ASP A 290 -14.02 14.81 -10.45
CA ASP A 290 -12.78 14.18 -10.89
C ASP A 290 -11.90 13.66 -9.73
N VAL A 291 -12.50 13.27 -8.60
CA VAL A 291 -11.82 12.57 -7.52
C VAL A 291 -11.70 11.09 -7.86
N GLU A 292 -10.47 10.60 -8.05
CA GLU A 292 -10.23 9.21 -8.49
C GLU A 292 -9.55 8.36 -7.42
N GLN A 293 -8.70 8.96 -6.60
CA GLN A 293 -7.85 8.26 -5.64
C GLN A 293 -7.92 8.89 -4.25
N ALA A 294 -7.65 8.06 -3.26
CA ALA A 294 -7.55 8.47 -1.87
C ALA A 294 -6.46 7.67 -1.15
N ALA A 295 -5.86 8.28 -0.12
CA ALA A 295 -5.02 7.58 0.83
C ALA A 295 -5.39 8.01 2.25
N LEU A 296 -5.23 7.10 3.20
CA LEU A 296 -5.40 7.36 4.63
C LEU A 296 -4.30 6.64 5.41
N VAL A 297 -3.75 7.33 6.40
CA VAL A 297 -2.88 6.75 7.43
C VAL A 297 -3.41 7.17 8.79
N SER A 298 -3.65 6.20 9.67
CA SER A 298 -4.04 6.44 11.06
C SER A 298 -3.03 5.83 12.01
N LEU A 299 -2.49 6.66 12.92
CA LEU A 299 -1.50 6.29 13.92
C LEU A 299 -2.06 6.40 15.34
N ASP A 300 -1.57 5.57 16.24
CA ASP A 300 -1.72 5.82 17.68
C ASP A 300 -0.51 6.63 18.23
N PRO A 301 -0.59 7.15 19.49
CA PRO A 301 0.44 8.06 20.03
C PRO A 301 1.85 7.51 20.15
N VAL A 302 2.05 6.21 19.92
CA VAL A 302 3.36 5.56 19.92
C VAL A 302 3.80 5.11 18.52
N GLY A 303 3.10 5.57 17.48
CA GLY A 303 3.45 5.35 16.08
C GLY A 303 2.95 4.02 15.48
N ARG A 304 2.08 3.26 16.17
CA ARG A 304 1.47 2.08 15.56
C ARG A 304 0.52 2.47 14.43
N VAL A 305 0.70 1.88 13.26
CA VAL A 305 -0.25 2.05 12.16
C VAL A 305 -1.50 1.23 12.44
N ARG A 306 -2.63 1.91 12.61
CA ARG A 306 -3.93 1.33 12.94
C ARG A 306 -4.81 1.09 11.73
N ALA A 307 -4.68 1.95 10.71
CA ALA A 307 -5.32 1.82 9.41
C ALA A 307 -4.42 2.44 8.32
N MET A 308 -4.46 1.87 7.11
CA MET A 308 -3.71 2.33 5.95
C MET A 308 -4.45 2.02 4.65
N VAL A 309 -5.05 3.03 4.03
CA VAL A 309 -5.65 2.94 2.69
C VAL A 309 -4.68 3.53 1.67
N GLY A 310 -4.31 2.75 0.66
CA GLY A 310 -3.36 3.18 -0.37
C GLY A 310 -3.98 3.53 -1.72
N GLY A 311 -5.30 3.46 -1.86
CA GLY A 311 -5.99 3.78 -3.11
C GLY A 311 -7.47 3.40 -3.09
N ALA A 312 -8.17 3.69 -4.18
CA ALA A 312 -9.59 3.41 -4.36
C ALA A 312 -9.92 1.91 -4.41
N ASP A 313 -9.06 1.13 -5.08
CA ASP A 313 -9.25 -0.31 -5.28
C ASP A 313 -7.90 -0.99 -5.49
N TYR A 314 -7.51 -1.85 -4.54
CA TYR A 314 -6.25 -2.61 -4.61
C TYR A 314 -6.18 -3.54 -5.83
N ALA A 315 -7.31 -4.13 -6.26
CA ALA A 315 -7.32 -5.04 -7.39
C ALA A 315 -7.00 -4.32 -8.71
N ARG A 316 -7.37 -3.04 -8.82
CA ARG A 316 -7.05 -2.19 -9.98
C ARG A 316 -5.64 -1.64 -9.95
N SER A 317 -5.16 -1.26 -8.75
CA SER A 317 -3.84 -0.67 -8.58
C SER A 317 -3.30 -1.04 -7.20
N SER A 318 -2.22 -1.83 -7.17
CA SER A 318 -1.47 -2.15 -5.95
C SER A 318 -0.52 -1.03 -5.51
N TYR A 319 -0.44 0.07 -6.26
CA TYR A 319 0.38 1.24 -5.90
C TYR A 319 -0.13 1.86 -4.61
N ASN A 320 0.69 1.79 -3.55
CA ASN A 320 0.33 2.25 -2.22
C ASN A 320 0.58 3.74 -2.04
N ARG A 321 -0.42 4.56 -2.30
CA ARG A 321 -0.30 6.04 -2.22
C ARG A 321 -0.05 6.54 -0.82
N ALA A 322 -0.33 5.74 0.21
CA ALA A 322 -0.04 6.11 1.60
C ALA A 322 1.45 6.22 1.89
N VAL A 323 2.30 5.45 1.20
CA VAL A 323 3.74 5.34 1.45
C VAL A 323 4.62 5.72 0.26
N ASP A 324 4.10 5.58 -0.96
CA ASP A 324 4.90 5.74 -2.18
C ASP A 324 4.56 7.02 -2.97
N ALA A 325 3.35 7.58 -2.81
CA ALA A 325 2.97 8.78 -3.52
C ALA A 325 3.56 10.04 -2.87
N HIS A 326 4.47 10.67 -3.59
CA HIS A 326 5.04 11.95 -3.21
C HIS A 326 4.18 13.08 -3.81
N ARG A 327 3.46 13.81 -2.94
CA ARG A 327 2.47 14.82 -3.30
C ARG A 327 2.73 16.14 -2.58
N GLN A 328 2.37 17.26 -3.21
CA GLN A 328 2.51 18.55 -2.56
C GLN A 328 1.56 18.66 -1.36
N ALA A 329 2.11 19.03 -0.20
CA ALA A 329 1.34 19.15 1.02
C ALA A 329 0.32 20.32 0.98
N GLY A 330 0.57 21.32 0.17
CA GLY A 330 -0.23 22.54 0.16
C GLY A 330 -0.30 23.16 1.56
N SER A 331 -1.40 23.79 1.90
CA SER A 331 -1.59 24.45 3.20
C SER A 331 -1.53 23.53 4.42
N SER A 332 -1.51 22.19 4.26
CA SER A 332 -1.26 21.28 5.40
C SER A 332 0.19 21.37 5.90
N TRP A 333 1.08 22.01 5.16
CA TRP A 333 2.46 22.34 5.56
C TRP A 333 2.56 23.49 6.57
N LYS A 334 1.60 24.42 6.58
CA LYS A 334 1.64 25.65 7.38
C LYS A 334 1.90 25.44 8.88
N PRO A 335 1.41 24.38 9.54
CA PRO A 335 1.75 24.15 10.95
C PRO A 335 3.26 24.11 11.25
N PHE A 336 4.11 23.70 10.30
CA PHE A 336 5.56 23.74 10.49
C PHE A 336 6.11 25.18 10.47
N VAL A 337 5.53 26.04 9.65
CA VAL A 337 5.85 27.49 9.62
C VAL A 337 5.46 28.13 10.95
N TYR A 338 4.21 27.90 11.38
CA TYR A 338 3.67 28.50 12.59
C TYR A 338 4.33 27.94 13.87
N LEU A 339 4.66 26.64 13.90
CA LEU A 339 5.45 26.09 15.00
C LEU A 339 6.82 26.79 15.11
N THR A 340 7.49 26.97 13.98
CA THR A 340 8.79 27.68 13.97
C THR A 340 8.64 29.14 14.45
N ALA A 341 7.53 29.80 14.12
CA ALA A 341 7.21 31.14 14.59
C ALA A 341 6.99 31.19 16.10
N LEU A 342 6.20 30.26 16.65
CA LEU A 342 5.96 30.14 18.08
C LEU A 342 7.26 29.83 18.85
N GLU A 343 8.09 28.91 18.34
CA GLU A 343 9.42 28.64 18.91
C GLU A 343 10.40 29.81 18.80
N SER A 344 10.12 30.78 17.92
CA SER A 344 10.90 32.03 17.75
C SER A 344 10.37 33.18 18.59
N GLY A 345 9.31 32.93 19.40
CA GLY A 345 8.80 33.92 20.37
C GLY A 345 7.50 34.62 19.96
N LEU A 346 6.92 34.32 18.79
CA LEU A 346 5.57 34.75 18.47
C LEU A 346 4.56 33.98 19.33
N THR A 347 3.36 34.56 19.47
CA THR A 347 2.22 33.94 20.18
C THR A 347 1.00 33.89 19.28
N PRO A 348 -0.04 33.11 19.60
CA PRO A 348 -1.29 33.08 18.83
C PRO A 348 -1.92 34.45 18.59
N ASP A 349 -1.74 35.38 19.54
CA ASP A 349 -2.28 36.75 19.50
C ASP A 349 -1.32 37.77 18.85
N SER A 350 -0.14 37.33 18.42
CA SER A 350 0.81 38.23 17.73
C SER A 350 0.15 38.84 16.49
N PRO A 351 0.22 40.19 16.35
CA PRO A 351 -0.36 40.88 15.21
C PRO A 351 0.43 40.57 13.93
N VAL A 352 -0.27 40.22 12.86
CA VAL A 352 0.26 40.05 11.50
C VAL A 352 -0.63 40.79 10.53
N VAL A 353 -0.13 41.04 9.32
CA VAL A 353 -0.88 41.81 8.33
C VAL A 353 -1.06 40.97 7.07
N ASP A 354 -2.31 40.72 6.74
CA ASP A 354 -2.69 40.11 5.45
C ASP A 354 -2.74 41.25 4.40
N GLN A 355 -1.74 41.26 3.54
CA GLN A 355 -1.57 42.29 2.49
C GLN A 355 -0.75 41.69 1.32
N PRO A 356 -0.73 42.35 0.14
CA PRO A 356 0.18 41.96 -0.92
C PRO A 356 1.62 41.94 -0.46
N VAL A 357 2.33 40.84 -0.75
CA VAL A 357 3.74 40.66 -0.39
C VAL A 357 4.49 40.08 -1.60
N THR A 358 5.75 40.49 -1.73
CA THR A 358 6.69 39.92 -2.71
C THR A 358 7.97 39.53 -2.01
N ILE A 359 8.35 38.26 -2.11
CA ILE A 359 9.53 37.68 -1.43
C ILE A 359 10.41 37.06 -2.53
N ASP A 360 11.64 37.57 -2.68
CA ASP A 360 12.59 37.14 -3.74
C ASP A 360 11.98 37.13 -5.15
N GLY A 361 11.09 38.09 -5.46
CA GLY A 361 10.42 38.19 -6.75
C GLY A 361 9.18 37.31 -6.91
N TRP A 362 8.82 36.51 -5.90
CA TRP A 362 7.61 35.72 -5.87
C TRP A 362 6.53 36.37 -5.01
N SER A 363 5.28 36.36 -5.51
CA SER A 363 4.12 36.93 -4.81
C SER A 363 3.06 35.85 -4.60
N PRO A 364 2.76 35.44 -3.36
CA PRO A 364 1.65 34.54 -3.08
C PRO A 364 0.30 35.22 -3.29
N HIS A 365 -0.69 34.43 -3.69
CA HIS A 365 -2.09 34.86 -3.73
C HIS A 365 -2.87 34.07 -2.69
N ASP A 366 -3.80 34.74 -2.00
CA ASP A 366 -4.75 34.09 -1.12
C ASP A 366 -5.86 33.41 -1.93
N PHE A 367 -6.57 32.51 -1.28
CA PHE A 367 -7.70 31.82 -1.91
C PHE A 367 -8.87 32.78 -2.15
N GLU A 368 -9.13 33.67 -1.19
CA GLU A 368 -10.07 34.76 -1.32
C GLU A 368 -9.35 35.98 -1.90
N PRO A 369 -9.98 36.77 -2.77
CA PRO A 369 -9.32 37.89 -3.45
C PRO A 369 -9.12 39.13 -2.57
N GLU A 370 -9.80 39.20 -1.43
CA GLU A 370 -9.78 40.34 -0.52
C GLU A 370 -8.78 40.14 0.62
N PHE A 371 -7.89 41.09 0.87
CA PHE A 371 -6.98 41.09 2.02
C PHE A 371 -7.70 41.52 3.29
N LEU A 372 -7.44 40.84 4.38
CA LEU A 372 -8.07 41.11 5.68
C LEU A 372 -7.41 42.25 6.46
N GLY A 373 -6.22 42.66 6.06
CA GLY A 373 -5.43 43.66 6.80
C GLY A 373 -4.88 43.12 8.13
N PRO A 374 -4.88 43.92 9.21
CA PRO A 374 -4.38 43.47 10.53
C PRO A 374 -5.25 42.34 11.12
N ILE A 375 -4.64 41.20 11.41
CA ILE A 375 -5.27 40.02 12.04
C ILE A 375 -4.29 39.41 13.05
N THR A 376 -4.72 38.39 13.79
CA THR A 376 -3.84 37.62 14.66
C THR A 376 -3.20 36.45 13.93
N LEU A 377 -2.07 35.97 14.45
CA LEU A 377 -1.39 34.80 13.95
C LEU A 377 -2.34 33.56 13.93
N GLN A 378 -3.19 33.41 14.97
CA GLN A 378 -4.20 32.36 15.07
C GLN A 378 -5.25 32.46 13.97
N GLU A 379 -5.77 33.67 13.68
CA GLU A 379 -6.75 33.88 12.60
C GLU A 379 -6.15 33.53 11.23
N ALA A 380 -4.90 33.93 11.00
CA ALA A 380 -4.18 33.67 9.77
C ALA A 380 -4.03 32.14 9.53
N LEU A 381 -3.71 31.34 10.57
CA LEU A 381 -3.66 29.88 10.44
C LEU A 381 -5.06 29.28 10.24
N ALA A 382 -6.06 29.73 11.00
CA ALA A 382 -7.43 29.23 10.93
C ALA A 382 -8.06 29.43 9.54
N LYS A 383 -7.86 30.61 8.97
CA LYS A 383 -8.31 30.98 7.62
C LYS A 383 -7.34 30.54 6.52
N SER A 384 -6.18 30.02 6.91
CA SER A 384 -5.15 29.50 5.98
C SER A 384 -4.59 30.57 5.00
N ILE A 385 -4.37 31.80 5.47
CA ILE A 385 -3.89 32.93 4.68
C ILE A 385 -2.49 32.63 4.13
N ASN A 386 -2.29 32.79 2.82
CA ASN A 386 -1.03 32.47 2.14
C ASN A 386 0.02 33.56 2.31
N THR A 387 -0.38 34.83 2.18
CA THR A 387 0.48 35.98 2.31
C THR A 387 1.14 36.03 3.68
N VAL A 388 0.36 35.78 4.75
CA VAL A 388 0.86 35.73 6.12
C VAL A 388 1.81 34.55 6.32
N ALA A 389 1.44 33.34 5.83
CA ALA A 389 2.31 32.17 5.97
C ALA A 389 3.65 32.36 5.27
N ALA A 390 3.68 33.01 4.09
CA ALA A 390 4.89 33.30 3.35
C ALA A 390 5.76 34.34 4.10
N SER A 391 5.15 35.44 4.57
CA SER A 391 5.85 36.46 5.32
C SER A 391 6.47 35.95 6.62
N VAL A 392 5.69 35.16 7.39
CA VAL A 392 6.15 34.54 8.64
C VAL A 392 7.30 33.57 8.37
N ALA A 393 7.20 32.72 7.32
CA ALA A 393 8.27 31.78 6.99
C ALA A 393 9.58 32.48 6.60
N ASP A 394 9.48 33.61 5.91
CA ASP A 394 10.64 34.42 5.53
C ASP A 394 11.26 35.11 6.75
N GLU A 395 10.43 35.69 7.62
CA GLU A 395 10.85 36.36 8.84
C GLU A 395 11.56 35.44 9.83
N VAL A 396 11.00 34.26 10.11
CA VAL A 396 11.62 33.29 11.03
C VAL A 396 12.79 32.54 10.40
N GLY A 397 12.88 32.56 9.08
CA GLY A 397 13.89 31.89 8.26
C GLY A 397 13.45 30.53 7.72
N ARG A 398 13.24 30.45 6.43
CA ARG A 398 12.85 29.26 5.68
C ARG A 398 13.68 27.99 5.98
N PRO A 399 15.03 28.07 6.15
CA PRO A 399 15.83 26.94 6.60
C PRO A 399 15.45 26.40 7.99
N LYS A 400 15.01 27.28 8.91
CA LYS A 400 14.53 26.83 10.23
C LYS A 400 13.21 26.07 10.11
N VAL A 401 12.28 26.55 9.25
CA VAL A 401 11.03 25.84 8.96
C VAL A 401 11.33 24.44 8.39
N ALA A 402 12.26 24.32 7.44
CA ALA A 402 12.69 23.04 6.91
C ALA A 402 13.31 22.13 8.00
N ALA A 403 14.09 22.71 8.92
CA ALA A 403 14.66 21.96 10.06
C ALA A 403 13.57 21.47 11.02
N THR A 404 12.53 22.28 11.29
CA THR A 404 11.36 21.89 12.09
C THR A 404 10.65 20.71 11.45
N ALA A 405 10.35 20.75 10.16
CA ALA A 405 9.70 19.64 9.45
C ALA A 405 10.55 18.34 9.49
N ARG A 406 11.87 18.42 9.27
CA ARG A 406 12.79 17.27 9.40
C ARG A 406 12.82 16.72 10.82
N ARG A 407 12.86 17.59 11.83
CA ARG A 407 12.81 17.19 13.25
C ARG A 407 11.57 16.36 13.56
N LEU A 408 10.44 16.67 12.91
CA LEU A 408 9.17 15.96 13.09
C LEU A 408 9.04 14.70 12.22
N GLY A 409 9.98 14.44 11.31
CA GLY A 409 10.04 13.16 10.59
C GLY A 409 9.85 13.24 9.08
N ILE A 410 9.71 14.44 8.49
CA ILE A 410 9.71 14.59 7.03
C ILE A 410 11.11 14.26 6.51
N ALA A 411 11.23 13.15 5.78
CA ALA A 411 12.50 12.63 5.27
C ALA A 411 12.77 13.06 3.82
N THR A 412 11.72 13.34 3.06
CA THR A 412 11.83 13.81 1.68
C THR A 412 12.55 15.15 1.58
N GLN A 413 13.07 15.45 0.39
CA GLN A 413 13.81 16.70 0.17
C GLN A 413 12.88 17.92 0.34
N ILE A 414 13.27 18.85 1.18
CA ILE A 414 12.52 20.08 1.45
C ILE A 414 13.21 21.24 0.74
N SER A 415 12.49 21.92 -0.15
CA SER A 415 12.93 23.20 -0.72
C SER A 415 12.89 24.31 0.35
N THR A 416 13.75 25.31 0.19
CA THR A 416 13.74 26.54 0.99
C THR A 416 13.42 27.79 0.16
N ASP A 417 12.87 27.60 -1.04
CA ASP A 417 12.34 28.68 -1.87
C ASP A 417 11.17 29.38 -1.18
N PRO A 418 10.83 30.63 -1.52
CA PRO A 418 9.74 31.38 -0.89
C PRO A 418 8.42 30.62 -0.85
N ALA A 419 8.08 29.89 -1.91
CA ALA A 419 6.85 29.11 -2.02
C ALA A 419 6.79 27.88 -1.06
N MET A 420 7.90 27.51 -0.38
CA MET A 420 7.92 26.40 0.56
C MET A 420 6.94 26.58 1.72
N ALA A 421 6.63 27.83 2.10
CA ALA A 421 5.64 28.14 3.12
C ALA A 421 4.24 27.60 2.80
N LEU A 422 3.95 27.42 1.53
CA LEU A 422 2.68 26.90 1.00
C LEU A 422 2.71 25.40 0.70
N GLY A 423 3.78 24.68 1.08
CA GLY A 423 3.87 23.24 0.98
C GLY A 423 4.12 22.73 -0.44
N THR A 424 5.02 23.39 -1.18
CA THR A 424 5.45 22.96 -2.52
C THR A 424 6.35 21.73 -2.50
N SER A 425 6.98 21.40 -1.36
CA SER A 425 7.75 20.16 -1.20
C SER A 425 6.85 18.94 -1.26
N LEU A 426 7.36 17.87 -1.88
CA LEU A 426 6.64 16.62 -2.03
C LEU A 426 6.79 15.79 -0.75
N VAL A 427 5.68 15.24 -0.26
CA VAL A 427 5.63 14.42 0.96
C VAL A 427 4.71 13.22 0.76
N THR A 428 4.87 12.18 1.58
CA THR A 428 3.93 11.07 1.61
C THR A 428 2.89 11.26 2.72
N PRO A 429 1.68 10.65 2.59
CA PRO A 429 0.70 10.62 3.69
C PRO A 429 1.26 10.05 4.99
N LEU A 430 2.14 9.05 4.93
CA LEU A 430 2.79 8.47 6.10
C LEU A 430 3.74 9.46 6.79
N GLU A 431 4.54 10.22 6.04
CA GLU A 431 5.41 11.27 6.60
C GLU A 431 4.59 12.37 7.28
N MET A 432 3.49 12.79 6.65
CA MET A 432 2.60 13.79 7.24
C MET A 432 1.91 13.26 8.50
N ALA A 433 1.50 11.98 8.51
CA ALA A 433 0.95 11.36 9.70
C ALA A 433 1.97 11.31 10.84
N GLN A 434 3.23 10.93 10.55
CA GLN A 434 4.32 10.94 11.51
C GLN A 434 4.56 12.34 12.10
N ALA A 435 4.60 13.36 11.25
CA ALA A 435 4.88 14.72 11.70
C ALA A 435 3.74 15.31 12.56
N TYR A 436 2.48 15.06 12.16
CA TYR A 436 1.31 15.51 12.91
C TYR A 436 1.09 14.72 14.21
N ASP A 437 1.59 13.48 14.27
CA ASP A 437 1.50 12.69 15.50
C ASP A 437 2.23 13.36 16.66
N ALA A 438 3.32 14.07 16.39
CA ALA A 438 4.01 14.86 17.41
C ALA A 438 3.13 15.96 18.04
N PHE A 439 2.15 16.49 17.31
CA PHE A 439 1.20 17.46 17.84
C PHE A 439 0.17 16.80 18.77
N SER A 440 -0.18 15.55 18.51
CA SER A 440 -1.22 14.80 19.24
C SER A 440 -0.72 14.07 20.47
N ASN A 441 0.58 13.73 20.54
CA ASN A 441 1.15 12.85 21.55
C ASN A 441 1.99 13.55 22.62
N GLY A 442 1.86 14.87 22.76
CA GLY A 442 2.60 15.66 23.74
C GLY A 442 3.97 16.13 23.29
N GLY A 443 4.19 16.28 21.99
CA GLY A 443 5.40 16.83 21.41
C GLY A 443 6.52 15.84 21.15
N ASN A 444 6.22 14.55 21.12
CA ASN A 444 7.20 13.51 20.89
C ASN A 444 7.22 13.07 19.42
N ARG A 445 8.40 13.04 18.82
CA ARG A 445 8.60 12.35 17.56
C ARG A 445 8.57 10.84 17.78
N VAL A 446 7.77 10.15 17.02
CA VAL A 446 7.73 8.67 16.94
C VAL A 446 7.98 8.25 15.51
N GLN A 447 8.49 7.02 15.34
CA GLN A 447 8.61 6.40 14.00
C GLN A 447 7.38 5.52 13.77
N PRO A 448 6.65 5.65 12.66
CA PRO A 448 5.57 4.71 12.34
C PRO A 448 6.08 3.27 12.18
N TRP A 449 5.34 2.31 12.73
CA TRP A 449 5.70 0.90 12.67
C TRP A 449 4.48 0.00 12.63
N ALA A 450 4.68 -1.25 12.18
CA ALA A 450 3.59 -2.16 11.86
C ALA A 450 3.73 -3.57 12.39
N ILE A 451 4.93 -4.07 12.68
CA ILE A 451 5.14 -5.44 13.14
C ILE A 451 5.30 -5.45 14.65
N GLU A 452 4.34 -6.06 15.35
CA GLU A 452 4.36 -6.21 16.82
C GLU A 452 5.28 -7.36 17.24
N ARG A 453 5.04 -8.56 16.67
CA ARG A 453 5.79 -9.79 16.95
C ARG A 453 5.79 -10.72 15.75
N ILE A 454 6.81 -11.59 15.73
CA ILE A 454 6.89 -12.69 14.77
C ILE A 454 7.03 -13.99 15.58
N ARG A 455 6.17 -14.97 15.29
CA ARG A 455 6.21 -16.30 15.92
C ARG A 455 6.11 -17.42 14.91
N THR A 456 6.62 -18.58 15.29
CA THR A 456 6.50 -19.80 14.48
C THR A 456 5.09 -20.38 14.59
N VAL A 457 4.55 -20.91 13.48
CA VAL A 457 3.20 -21.50 13.44
C VAL A 457 3.10 -22.71 14.38
N TYR A 458 4.03 -23.68 14.26
CA TYR A 458 3.90 -24.96 14.94
C TYR A 458 4.13 -24.91 16.46
N SER A 459 5.14 -24.17 16.92
CA SER A 459 5.49 -24.12 18.34
C SER A 459 4.95 -22.87 19.07
N GLY A 460 4.43 -21.90 18.33
CA GLY A 460 4.04 -20.60 18.88
C GLY A 460 5.20 -19.77 19.43
N ARG A 461 6.46 -20.26 19.28
CA ARG A 461 7.63 -19.56 19.81
C ARG A 461 7.81 -18.21 19.15
N VAL A 462 7.85 -17.15 19.98
CA VAL A 462 8.19 -15.81 19.52
C VAL A 462 9.68 -15.77 19.15
N ILE A 463 9.98 -15.36 17.94
CA ILE A 463 11.33 -15.24 17.39
C ILE A 463 11.80 -13.80 17.25
N TRP A 464 10.86 -12.87 17.22
CA TRP A 464 11.13 -11.43 17.19
C TRP A 464 9.98 -10.65 17.82
N THR A 465 10.30 -9.57 18.50
CA THR A 465 9.35 -8.61 19.09
C THR A 465 9.84 -7.21 18.77
N HIS A 466 8.93 -6.31 18.42
CA HIS A 466 9.28 -4.90 18.20
C HIS A 466 9.96 -4.33 19.45
N PRO A 467 11.10 -3.65 19.32
CA PRO A 467 11.71 -2.94 20.44
C PRO A 467 10.71 -1.95 21.05
N ALA A 468 10.87 -1.65 22.34
CA ALA A 468 10.05 -0.62 22.96
C ALA A 468 10.13 0.68 22.12
N PRO A 469 8.99 1.32 21.79
CA PRO A 469 9.01 2.56 21.01
C PRO A 469 9.87 3.61 21.70
N VAL A 470 10.81 4.18 20.96
CA VAL A 470 11.63 5.28 21.44
C VAL A 470 10.94 6.58 21.10
N THR A 471 10.43 7.26 22.12
CA THR A 471 9.89 8.62 21.98
C THR A 471 11.02 9.63 22.11
N GLN A 472 11.11 10.55 21.17
CA GLN A 472 12.09 11.62 21.19
C GLN A 472 11.36 12.97 21.38
N PRO A 473 11.57 13.70 22.48
CA PRO A 473 11.01 15.04 22.61
C PRO A 473 11.41 15.91 21.41
N ALA A 474 10.42 16.43 20.71
CA ALA A 474 10.62 17.20 19.49
C ALA A 474 10.02 18.61 19.60
N ILE A 475 8.97 18.80 20.39
CA ILE A 475 8.32 20.10 20.57
C ILE A 475 8.10 20.35 22.06
N GLY A 476 8.54 21.49 22.55
CA GLY A 476 8.32 21.91 23.94
C GLY A 476 7.10 22.83 24.10
N ASN A 477 6.68 23.04 25.36
CA ASN A 477 5.75 24.10 25.69
C ASN A 477 6.53 25.45 25.89
N PRO A 478 5.90 26.62 25.61
CA PRO A 478 4.47 26.76 25.28
C PRO A 478 4.12 26.48 23.82
N ALA A 479 5.08 26.42 22.89
CA ALA A 479 4.85 26.37 21.45
C ALA A 479 3.89 25.24 21.02
N LEU A 480 3.96 24.05 21.65
CA LEU A 480 3.04 22.95 21.33
C LEU A 480 1.60 23.26 21.73
N SER A 481 1.38 23.75 22.97
CA SER A 481 0.02 24.06 23.44
C SER A 481 -0.60 25.19 22.64
N GLU A 482 0.19 26.19 22.28
CA GLU A 482 -0.21 27.34 21.45
C GLU A 482 -0.56 26.88 20.02
N LEU A 483 0.29 26.04 19.38
CA LEU A 483 0.00 25.48 18.07
C LEU A 483 -1.31 24.65 18.10
N ASN A 484 -1.48 23.81 19.11
CA ASN A 484 -2.68 22.98 19.24
C ASN A 484 -3.95 23.82 19.46
N GLN A 485 -3.86 24.94 20.19
CA GLN A 485 -4.92 25.93 20.29
C GLN A 485 -5.31 26.48 18.90
N MET A 486 -4.31 26.92 18.14
CA MET A 486 -4.52 27.46 16.79
C MET A 486 -5.11 26.40 15.83
N LEU A 487 -4.64 25.14 15.91
CA LEU A 487 -5.17 24.04 15.09
C LEU A 487 -6.59 23.61 15.46
N ARG A 488 -7.01 23.75 16.73
CA ARG A 488 -8.43 23.60 17.13
C ARG A 488 -9.31 24.64 16.45
N GLN A 489 -8.81 25.89 16.35
CA GLN A 489 -9.58 26.99 15.74
C GLN A 489 -9.87 26.73 14.24
N VAL A 490 -9.00 25.96 13.54
CA VAL A 490 -9.26 25.54 12.15
C VAL A 490 -10.58 24.74 12.03
N LEU A 491 -10.93 23.94 13.05
CA LEU A 491 -12.16 23.12 13.06
C LEU A 491 -13.36 23.86 13.66
N VAL A 492 -13.13 24.95 14.40
CA VAL A 492 -14.21 25.74 15.03
C VAL A 492 -14.78 26.78 14.08
N SER A 493 -13.92 27.57 13.46
CA SER A 493 -14.31 28.69 12.59
C SER A 493 -13.46 28.83 11.32
N GLY A 494 -12.52 27.92 11.10
CA GLY A 494 -11.61 27.96 9.97
C GLY A 494 -12.01 27.04 8.81
N THR A 495 -11.04 26.70 7.98
CA THR A 495 -11.23 25.90 6.75
C THR A 495 -11.61 24.45 7.01
N GLY A 496 -11.49 23.94 8.23
CA GLY A 496 -11.71 22.54 8.62
C GLY A 496 -13.03 22.25 9.32
N VAL A 497 -13.99 23.16 9.36
CA VAL A 497 -15.28 23.02 10.12
C VAL A 497 -16.06 21.77 9.77
N LYS A 498 -15.96 21.26 8.53
CA LYS A 498 -16.64 20.04 8.12
C LYS A 498 -16.11 18.78 8.82
N ALA A 499 -14.85 18.80 9.29
CA ALA A 499 -14.26 17.68 10.01
C ALA A 499 -14.66 17.61 11.49
N ALA A 500 -15.25 18.65 12.05
CA ALA A 500 -15.63 18.69 13.47
C ALA A 500 -16.61 17.56 13.84
N ILE A 501 -16.31 16.88 14.96
CA ILE A 501 -17.13 15.82 15.56
C ILE A 501 -17.45 16.25 16.99
N PRO A 502 -18.73 16.51 17.34
CA PRO A 502 -19.11 16.92 18.67
C PRO A 502 -18.70 15.92 19.74
N GLY A 503 -18.24 16.43 20.89
CA GLY A 503 -17.85 15.59 22.03
C GLY A 503 -16.40 15.12 22.04
N TYR A 504 -15.59 15.51 21.05
CA TYR A 504 -14.16 15.18 20.98
C TYR A 504 -13.30 16.44 20.91
N ASP A 505 -12.13 16.38 21.56
CA ASP A 505 -11.09 17.40 21.42
C ASP A 505 -10.30 17.12 20.13
N LEU A 506 -10.52 17.91 19.12
CA LEU A 506 -9.99 17.73 17.77
C LEU A 506 -9.23 18.96 17.31
N ALA A 507 -8.10 18.71 16.63
CA ALA A 507 -7.33 19.72 15.97
C ALA A 507 -6.88 19.22 14.59
N GLY A 508 -6.53 20.11 13.67
CA GLY A 508 -6.08 19.70 12.34
C GLY A 508 -5.93 20.85 11.37
N LYS A 509 -5.52 20.52 10.17
CA LYS A 509 -5.30 21.48 9.08
C LYS A 509 -5.72 20.91 7.73
N THR A 510 -6.38 21.72 6.93
CA THR A 510 -6.68 21.49 5.52
C THR A 510 -5.44 21.77 4.67
N GLY A 511 -5.25 20.99 3.61
CA GLY A 511 -4.27 21.24 2.55
C GLY A 511 -4.96 21.27 1.19
N THR A 512 -4.61 22.25 0.37
CA THR A 512 -5.05 22.35 -1.02
C THR A 512 -3.89 22.91 -1.81
N THR A 513 -3.55 22.28 -2.92
CA THR A 513 -2.53 22.81 -3.84
C THR A 513 -3.15 23.71 -4.88
N SER A 514 -2.32 24.51 -5.54
CA SER A 514 -2.72 25.28 -6.71
C SER A 514 -3.35 24.35 -7.73
N ASP A 515 -4.36 24.82 -8.43
CA ASP A 515 -5.11 24.08 -9.44
C ASP A 515 -5.85 22.83 -8.90
N PHE A 516 -6.03 22.70 -7.57
CA PHE A 516 -6.78 21.58 -6.94
C PHE A 516 -6.26 20.18 -7.31
N ARG A 517 -4.93 20.00 -7.46
CA ARG A 517 -4.33 18.70 -7.83
C ARG A 517 -4.25 17.75 -6.65
N ASP A 518 -3.93 18.28 -5.46
CA ASP A 518 -3.84 17.53 -4.21
C ASP A 518 -4.70 18.20 -3.14
N ALA A 519 -5.49 17.41 -2.45
CA ALA A 519 -6.33 17.87 -1.36
C ALA A 519 -6.09 17.00 -0.12
N TRP A 520 -5.86 17.64 1.04
CA TRP A 520 -5.45 16.99 2.28
C TRP A 520 -6.33 17.39 3.44
N PHE A 521 -6.50 16.47 4.38
CA PHE A 521 -6.92 16.79 5.73
C PHE A 521 -6.03 16.02 6.72
N CYS A 522 -5.26 16.76 7.53
CA CYS A 522 -4.42 16.22 8.58
C CYS A 522 -5.03 16.60 9.92
N GLY A 523 -5.59 15.63 10.64
CA GLY A 523 -6.30 15.90 11.89
C GLY A 523 -5.99 14.87 12.98
N PHE A 524 -6.22 15.25 14.24
CA PHE A 524 -5.88 14.42 15.38
C PHE A 524 -6.72 14.73 16.62
N THR A 525 -6.67 13.81 17.58
CA THR A 525 -7.07 13.94 18.99
C THR A 525 -5.94 13.41 19.86
N GLY A 526 -6.02 13.43 21.16
CA GLY A 526 -4.95 12.94 22.05
C GLY A 526 -4.63 11.43 21.95
N GLY A 527 -5.44 10.67 21.22
CA GLY A 527 -5.27 9.20 21.09
C GLY A 527 -5.09 8.72 19.65
N THR A 528 -5.21 9.58 18.67
CA THR A 528 -5.19 9.17 17.26
C THR A 528 -4.84 10.33 16.35
N THR A 529 -3.90 10.10 15.46
CA THR A 529 -3.56 11.01 14.35
C THR A 529 -3.99 10.36 13.04
N THR A 530 -4.75 11.06 12.22
CA THR A 530 -5.19 10.56 10.91
C THR A 530 -4.95 11.59 9.83
N VAL A 531 -4.27 11.17 8.78
CA VAL A 531 -3.99 11.98 7.59
C VAL A 531 -4.70 11.37 6.40
N VAL A 532 -5.37 12.22 5.63
CA VAL A 532 -6.08 11.87 4.41
C VAL A 532 -5.55 12.71 3.26
N TRP A 533 -5.36 12.06 2.13
CA TRP A 533 -5.08 12.67 0.83
C TRP A 533 -6.10 12.21 -0.20
N MET A 534 -6.49 13.10 -1.11
CA MET A 534 -7.29 12.78 -2.30
C MET A 534 -6.73 13.52 -3.51
N GLY A 535 -6.79 12.86 -4.66
CA GLY A 535 -6.22 13.38 -5.91
C GLY A 535 -6.38 12.40 -7.08
N ARG A 536 -5.54 12.60 -8.10
CA ARG A 536 -5.49 11.79 -9.32
C ARG A 536 -4.07 11.27 -9.55
N ASP A 537 -3.94 10.08 -10.16
CA ASP A 537 -2.61 9.50 -10.46
C ASP A 537 -1.89 10.26 -11.58
N ASP A 538 -2.63 10.79 -12.53
CA ASP A 538 -2.11 11.59 -13.64
C ASP A 538 -1.76 13.03 -13.26
N ASN A 539 -1.94 13.40 -11.97
CA ASN A 539 -1.72 14.75 -11.44
C ASN A 539 -2.56 15.83 -12.13
N ALA A 540 -3.67 15.48 -12.79
CA ALA A 540 -4.61 16.45 -13.31
C ALA A 540 -5.42 17.12 -12.18
N PRO A 541 -5.96 18.34 -12.41
CA PRO A 541 -6.81 19.03 -11.44
C PRO A 541 -8.12 18.28 -11.15
N MET A 542 -8.57 18.34 -9.90
CA MET A 542 -9.94 18.04 -9.50
C MET A 542 -10.81 19.31 -9.58
N ARG A 543 -12.14 19.18 -9.74
CA ARG A 543 -13.03 20.35 -9.89
C ARG A 543 -13.43 20.92 -8.53
N GLY A 544 -12.76 22.00 -8.11
CA GLY A 544 -13.11 22.73 -6.89
C GLY A 544 -12.94 21.95 -5.58
N ILE A 545 -12.23 20.83 -5.58
CA ILE A 545 -11.96 20.02 -4.39
C ILE A 545 -10.86 20.67 -3.56
N THR A 546 -11.20 21.02 -2.32
CA THR A 546 -10.29 21.55 -1.33
C THR A 546 -10.15 20.59 -0.15
N GLY A 547 -9.13 20.79 0.68
CA GLY A 547 -8.97 20.01 1.90
C GLY A 547 -10.15 20.12 2.88
N GLY A 548 -10.91 21.21 2.82
CA GLY A 548 -12.13 21.42 3.61
C GLY A 548 -13.38 20.77 3.02
N THR A 549 -13.31 20.10 1.87
CA THR A 549 -14.44 19.42 1.22
C THR A 549 -14.29 17.90 1.33
N ALA A 550 -13.99 17.20 0.24
CA ALA A 550 -13.92 15.75 0.21
C ALA A 550 -12.96 15.13 1.25
N PRO A 551 -11.71 15.61 1.43
CA PRO A 551 -10.81 15.06 2.45
C PRO A 551 -11.33 15.23 3.88
N ALA A 552 -11.90 16.39 4.23
CA ALA A 552 -12.48 16.62 5.56
C ALA A 552 -13.68 15.69 5.84
N GLU A 553 -14.50 15.45 4.82
CA GLU A 553 -15.65 14.53 4.91
C GLU A 553 -15.19 13.07 5.01
N PHE A 554 -14.17 12.66 4.25
CA PHE A 554 -13.55 11.34 4.37
C PHE A 554 -12.96 11.12 5.76
N TRP A 555 -12.14 12.06 6.23
CA TRP A 555 -11.56 12.01 7.57
C TRP A 555 -12.64 11.88 8.65
N LYS A 556 -13.67 12.71 8.58
CA LYS A 556 -14.79 12.67 9.52
C LYS A 556 -15.55 11.34 9.48
N ALA A 557 -15.82 10.79 8.29
CA ALA A 557 -16.52 9.53 8.13
C ALA A 557 -15.76 8.38 8.82
N TYR A 558 -14.45 8.32 8.64
CA TYR A 558 -13.59 7.37 9.33
C TYR A 558 -13.54 7.62 10.84
N MET A 559 -13.15 8.82 11.26
CA MET A 559 -12.94 9.15 12.68
C MET A 559 -14.20 9.02 13.51
N LYS A 560 -15.36 9.37 12.98
CA LYS A 560 -16.67 9.23 13.68
C LYS A 560 -16.95 7.77 14.10
N VAL A 561 -16.41 6.79 13.40
CA VAL A 561 -16.57 5.37 13.72
C VAL A 561 -15.39 4.88 14.57
N ALA A 562 -14.15 5.21 14.20
CA ALA A 562 -12.95 4.81 14.93
C ALA A 562 -12.95 5.32 16.38
N LEU A 563 -13.30 6.58 16.59
CA LEU A 563 -13.34 7.20 17.94
C LEU A 563 -14.41 6.61 18.87
N LYS A 564 -15.45 5.94 18.36
CA LYS A 564 -16.40 5.23 19.23
C LYS A 564 -15.79 4.02 19.94
N ARG A 565 -14.67 3.51 19.43
CA ARG A 565 -13.95 2.36 19.99
C ARG A 565 -12.87 2.78 20.98
N THR A 566 -12.58 4.08 21.05
CA THR A 566 -11.53 4.63 21.92
C THR A 566 -12.17 5.71 22.80
N PRO A 567 -11.91 5.74 24.10
CA PRO A 567 -12.39 6.84 24.95
C PRO A 567 -11.94 8.20 24.42
N PRO A 568 -12.76 9.26 24.55
CA PRO A 568 -12.31 10.61 24.21
C PRO A 568 -11.07 10.95 25.04
N THR A 569 -9.97 11.22 24.36
CA THR A 569 -8.71 11.60 24.98
C THR A 569 -8.38 13.03 24.58
N PRO A 570 -8.27 13.97 25.52
CA PRO A 570 -7.85 15.32 25.19
C PRO A 570 -6.43 15.33 24.63
N ILE A 571 -6.15 16.26 23.76
CA ILE A 571 -4.80 16.48 23.23
C ILE A 571 -3.90 16.88 24.39
N PRO A 572 -2.83 16.10 24.69
CA PRO A 572 -2.01 16.35 25.86
C PRO A 572 -1.20 17.65 25.70
N PRO A 573 -0.92 18.34 26.82
CA PRO A 573 0.08 19.40 26.81
C PRO A 573 1.46 18.81 26.49
N GLY A 574 2.33 19.61 25.89
CA GLY A 574 3.71 19.20 25.63
C GLY A 574 4.53 19.07 26.92
N PRO A 575 5.79 18.60 26.82
CA PRO A 575 6.74 18.61 27.93
C PRO A 575 6.99 20.04 28.41
N PRO A 576 7.42 20.25 29.67
CA PRO A 576 7.77 21.57 30.16
C PRO A 576 8.84 22.21 29.27
N ALA A 577 8.81 23.55 29.16
CA ALA A 577 9.82 24.26 28.40
C ALA A 577 11.23 23.95 28.97
N PRO A 578 12.26 23.80 28.12
CA PRO A 578 13.61 23.65 28.61
C PRO A 578 13.97 24.89 29.45
N PRO A 579 14.78 24.75 30.53
CA PRO A 579 15.21 25.91 31.30
C PRO A 579 15.93 26.89 30.38
N PRO A 580 15.79 28.20 30.61
CA PRO A 580 16.48 29.20 29.82
C PRO A 580 18.00 28.90 29.84
N PRO A 581 18.70 29.09 28.73
CA PRO A 581 20.16 28.91 28.72
C PRO A 581 20.79 29.75 29.81
N PRO A 582 21.81 29.24 30.51
CA PRO A 582 22.51 30.02 31.50
C PRO A 582 23.00 31.33 30.87
N PRO A 583 22.94 32.46 31.60
CA PRO A 583 23.41 33.73 31.07
C PRO A 583 24.83 33.54 30.51
N ALA A 584 25.05 34.08 29.33
CA ALA A 584 26.36 33.97 28.67
C ALA A 584 27.45 34.42 29.65
N ALA A 585 28.43 33.55 29.88
CA ALA A 585 29.57 33.94 30.71
C ALA A 585 30.18 35.20 30.14
N PRO A 586 30.52 36.19 30.99
CA PRO A 586 31.15 37.38 30.49
C PRO A 586 32.42 37.03 29.71
N PRO A 587 32.74 37.73 28.62
CA PRO A 587 33.89 37.40 27.80
C PRO A 587 35.15 37.39 28.65
N ILE A 588 35.86 36.27 28.65
CA ILE A 588 37.15 36.12 29.33
C ILE A 588 38.11 37.09 28.66
N GLY A 589 38.47 38.18 29.36
CA GLY A 589 39.50 39.11 28.86
C GLY A 589 39.21 40.60 28.93
N SER A 590 38.19 41.07 29.65
CA SER A 590 38.10 42.50 29.95
C SER A 590 39.10 42.84 31.07
N PRO A 591 40.10 43.73 30.85
CA PRO A 591 41.00 44.15 31.91
C PRO A 591 40.24 44.92 33.01
N PRO A 592 40.67 44.85 34.29
CA PRO A 592 40.00 45.52 35.39
C PRO A 592 39.98 47.03 35.11
N GLY A 593 38.75 47.58 35.15
CA GLY A 593 38.49 49.00 34.80
C GLY A 593 39.38 50.01 35.51
N ALA A 594 39.93 50.92 34.75
CA ALA A 594 40.55 52.11 35.25
C ALA A 594 39.50 52.93 36.04
N THR A 595 39.72 53.07 37.33
CA THR A 595 38.96 53.96 38.18
C THR A 595 39.22 55.41 37.76
N ASN A 596 38.25 56.07 37.15
CA ASN A 596 38.26 57.53 36.96
C ASN A 596 38.09 58.18 38.30
N SER A 597 39.20 58.64 38.88
CA SER A 597 39.22 59.55 39.97
C SER A 597 38.85 60.95 39.45
N ALA A 598 37.60 61.35 39.67
CA ALA A 598 37.21 62.76 39.49
C ALA A 598 37.65 63.57 40.71
N ALA A 599 38.57 64.51 40.52
CA ALA A 599 38.95 65.52 41.51
C ALA A 599 37.82 66.56 41.70
N PRO A 600 37.58 67.07 42.93
CA PRO A 600 36.55 68.04 43.15
C PRO A 600 37.05 69.42 42.69
N ALA A 601 36.29 70.14 41.89
CA ALA A 601 36.52 71.57 41.57
C ALA A 601 36.15 72.43 42.79
N GLY A 602 37.14 73.09 43.37
CA GLY A 602 36.99 74.07 44.44
C GLY A 602 36.32 75.34 43.96
N ALA A 603 35.54 75.91 44.87
CA ALA A 603 34.88 77.18 44.76
C ALA A 603 35.92 78.37 44.90
N THR A 604 35.76 79.38 44.05
CA THR A 604 35.68 80.81 44.36
C THR A 604 35.00 81.50 43.20
#